data_5c09f9ee67dd590e8ef90414b8d62fa8
#
_entry.id   5c09f9ee67dd590e8ef90414b8d62fa8
#
_cell.length_a   1.000
_cell.length_b   1.000
_cell.length_c   1.000
_cell.angle_alpha   90.00
_cell.angle_beta   90.00
_cell.angle_gamma   90.00
#
_symmetry.space_group_name_H-M   'P 1'
#
loop_
_entity.id
_entity.type
_entity.pdbx_description
1 polymer ?
#
loop_
_entity_poly.entity_id
_entity_poly.type
_entity_poly.pdbx_seq_one_letter_code
_entity_poly.pdbx_strand_id
1 'polypeptide(L)'
;TSRGTSSSRSGAAPHETPDMVFHALDLGGSYKTKTGEKLLTGNVMVHDAAKALFSAPFACASHDKDDVFNYGNKAALALWELPWEEFVGMKSTKSADEGDSATQAERRALLDQAASDGVIKNYTGVRMSSTGAKFRIENATVWTMNDSSGTKTGQAVRFDRVIRLNDDGSDGDVRVVDEEGNWVAPPVVEEPPQIDESAVRERITELTAAVDAQAVVVRGLKDGGLTNADDEVKTAVKILLDLKSELSNEEAKID
;
A
#
# COMPACT_ATOMS: atom_id res chain seq x y z
N THR A 1 19.29 -40.73 -40.20
CA THR A 1 18.21 -40.20 -39.37
C THR A 1 18.63 -40.25 -37.89
N SER A 2 19.20 -39.17 -37.40
CA SER A 2 19.47 -39.00 -35.97
C SER A 2 18.78 -37.70 -35.57
N ARG A 3 17.70 -37.81 -34.78
CA ARG A 3 17.06 -36.65 -34.16
C ARG A 3 17.88 -36.25 -32.93
N GLY A 4 18.59 -35.14 -33.03
CA GLY A 4 19.18 -34.47 -31.89
C GLY A 4 18.06 -33.89 -31.02
N THR A 5 17.86 -34.45 -29.82
CA THR A 5 17.07 -33.88 -28.76
C THR A 5 17.84 -32.66 -28.24
N SER A 6 17.35 -31.49 -28.56
CA SER A 6 17.79 -30.23 -27.94
C SER A 6 17.40 -30.31 -26.44
N SER A 7 18.38 -30.59 -25.59
CA SER A 7 18.28 -30.44 -24.15
C SER A 7 18.15 -28.94 -23.86
N SER A 8 16.96 -28.49 -23.46
CA SER A 8 16.77 -27.17 -22.88
C SER A 8 17.60 -27.10 -21.60
N ARG A 9 18.71 -26.38 -21.62
CA ARG A 9 19.40 -25.97 -20.41
C ARG A 9 18.39 -25.14 -19.60
N SER A 10 18.00 -25.65 -18.44
CA SER A 10 17.34 -24.89 -17.41
C SER A 10 18.33 -23.81 -16.92
N GLY A 11 18.40 -22.69 -17.62
CA GLY A 11 19.09 -21.50 -17.15
C GLY A 11 18.31 -20.91 -15.96
N ALA A 12 19.03 -20.32 -15.00
CA ALA A 12 18.40 -19.50 -13.97
C ALA A 12 17.47 -18.46 -14.63
N ALA A 13 16.34 -18.14 -13.98
CA ALA A 13 15.47 -17.09 -14.50
C ALA A 13 16.25 -15.76 -14.57
N PRO A 14 15.98 -14.90 -15.55
CA PRO A 14 16.78 -13.67 -15.77
C PRO A 14 16.95 -12.84 -14.51
N HIS A 15 15.93 -12.78 -13.66
CA HIS A 15 15.92 -12.05 -12.38
C HIS A 15 16.71 -12.75 -11.25
N GLU A 16 17.14 -13.99 -11.43
CA GLU A 16 17.89 -14.77 -10.41
C GLU A 16 19.40 -14.77 -10.66
N THR A 17 19.88 -14.00 -11.63
CA THR A 17 21.32 -13.89 -11.92
C THR A 17 22.04 -13.12 -10.81
N PRO A 18 23.37 -13.37 -10.59
CA PRO A 18 24.16 -12.61 -9.63
C PRO A 18 24.06 -11.10 -9.81
N ASP A 19 24.04 -10.61 -11.05
CA ASP A 19 23.91 -9.18 -11.35
C ASP A 19 22.59 -8.63 -10.87
N MET A 20 21.50 -9.40 -10.95
CA MET A 20 20.20 -9.00 -10.43
C MET A 20 20.11 -9.04 -8.90
N VAL A 21 20.91 -9.88 -8.24
CA VAL A 21 21.05 -9.82 -6.77
C VAL A 21 21.66 -8.47 -6.37
N PHE A 22 22.76 -8.05 -7.00
CA PHE A 22 23.37 -6.74 -6.75
C PHE A 22 22.40 -5.60 -7.09
N HIS A 23 21.72 -5.67 -8.22
CA HIS A 23 20.73 -4.67 -8.62
C HIS A 23 19.58 -4.54 -7.62
N ALA A 24 19.06 -5.66 -7.09
CA ALA A 24 18.03 -5.65 -6.04
C ALA A 24 18.53 -5.02 -4.73
N LEU A 25 19.80 -5.25 -4.38
CA LEU A 25 20.42 -4.60 -3.22
C LEU A 25 20.60 -3.09 -3.43
N ASP A 26 21.00 -2.67 -4.63
CA ASP A 26 21.11 -1.24 -5.00
C ASP A 26 19.76 -0.55 -4.98
N LEU A 27 18.70 -1.19 -5.51
CA LEU A 27 17.32 -0.70 -5.42
C LEU A 27 16.90 -0.53 -3.96
N GLY A 28 17.10 -1.55 -3.13
CA GLY A 28 16.76 -1.51 -1.71
C GLY A 28 17.55 -0.48 -0.92
N GLY A 29 18.87 -0.40 -1.18
CA GLY A 29 19.79 0.54 -0.53
C GLY A 29 19.48 2.00 -0.88
N SER A 30 19.31 2.28 -2.20
CA SER A 30 18.96 3.63 -2.67
C SER A 30 17.57 4.06 -2.18
N TYR A 31 16.57 3.16 -2.20
CA TYR A 31 15.24 3.45 -1.66
C TYR A 31 15.32 3.83 -0.17
N LYS A 32 16.01 3.03 0.65
CA LYS A 32 16.19 3.31 2.07
C LYS A 32 16.90 4.65 2.31
N THR A 33 17.92 4.94 1.53
CA THR A 33 18.67 6.21 1.64
C THR A 33 17.79 7.41 1.33
N LYS A 34 16.90 7.30 0.35
CA LYS A 34 16.05 8.40 -0.11
C LYS A 34 14.76 8.56 0.69
N THR A 35 14.20 7.46 1.20
CA THR A 35 12.88 7.48 1.87
C THR A 35 12.96 7.31 3.39
N GLY A 36 14.06 6.76 3.91
CA GLY A 36 14.20 6.29 5.30
C GLY A 36 13.57 4.90 5.55
N GLU A 37 12.88 4.33 4.58
CA GLU A 37 12.11 3.09 4.70
C GLU A 37 12.81 1.92 3.99
N LYS A 38 12.52 0.68 4.39
CA LYS A 38 12.98 -0.51 3.66
C LYS A 38 12.09 -0.76 2.45
N LEU A 39 12.69 -1.07 1.29
CA LEU A 39 11.96 -1.46 0.08
C LEU A 39 11.27 -2.83 0.26
N LEU A 40 11.98 -3.80 0.80
CA LEU A 40 11.44 -5.12 1.16
C LEU A 40 11.25 -5.21 2.67
N THR A 41 10.11 -5.73 3.09
CA THR A 41 9.79 -5.98 4.50
C THR A 41 10.37 -7.32 4.97
N GLY A 42 10.57 -7.46 6.28
CA GLY A 42 11.12 -8.68 6.87
C GLY A 42 12.64 -8.80 6.75
N ASN A 43 13.15 -10.01 7.06
CA ASN A 43 14.57 -10.36 6.99
C ASN A 43 14.83 -11.14 5.68
N VAL A 44 15.18 -10.41 4.62
CA VAL A 44 15.57 -11.00 3.35
C VAL A 44 17.09 -11.21 3.35
N MET A 45 17.52 -12.44 3.11
CA MET A 45 18.94 -12.75 2.97
C MET A 45 19.48 -12.19 1.66
N VAL A 46 20.77 -11.81 1.64
CA VAL A 46 21.39 -11.17 0.46
C VAL A 46 21.19 -11.99 -0.83
N HIS A 47 21.35 -13.30 -0.76
CA HIS A 47 21.20 -14.20 -1.92
C HIS A 47 19.75 -14.36 -2.39
N ASP A 48 18.77 -14.04 -1.53
CA ASP A 48 17.35 -14.10 -1.86
C ASP A 48 16.79 -12.75 -2.33
N ALA A 49 17.58 -11.67 -2.28
CA ALA A 49 17.11 -10.31 -2.53
C ALA A 49 16.45 -10.16 -3.91
N ALA A 50 17.06 -10.75 -4.95
CA ALA A 50 16.51 -10.68 -6.31
C ALA A 50 15.17 -11.42 -6.43
N LYS A 51 15.07 -12.62 -5.85
CA LYS A 51 13.83 -13.41 -5.84
C LYS A 51 12.73 -12.72 -5.04
N ALA A 52 13.07 -12.22 -3.85
CA ALA A 52 12.13 -11.51 -2.99
C ALA A 52 11.61 -10.23 -3.66
N LEU A 53 12.47 -9.46 -4.32
CA LEU A 53 12.06 -8.26 -5.05
C LEU A 53 11.22 -8.60 -6.28
N PHE A 54 11.54 -9.68 -6.98
CA PHE A 54 10.78 -10.11 -8.15
C PHE A 54 9.33 -10.47 -7.82
N SER A 55 9.08 -11.10 -6.67
CA SER A 55 7.74 -11.50 -6.21
C SER A 55 7.16 -10.55 -5.16
N ALA A 56 7.72 -9.35 -5.02
CA ALA A 56 7.26 -8.39 -4.00
C ALA A 56 5.79 -7.98 -4.20
N PRO A 57 5.04 -7.66 -3.10
CA PRO A 57 3.65 -7.24 -3.16
C PRO A 57 3.48 -5.78 -3.64
N PHE A 58 4.24 -5.42 -4.65
CA PHE A 58 4.18 -4.12 -5.34
C PHE A 58 4.86 -4.24 -6.71
N ALA A 59 4.47 -3.39 -7.65
CA ALA A 59 5.19 -3.21 -8.90
C ALA A 59 6.47 -2.40 -8.66
N CYS A 60 7.59 -2.87 -9.21
CA CYS A 60 8.86 -2.18 -9.17
C CYS A 60 9.53 -2.24 -10.53
N ALA A 61 9.97 -1.09 -11.03
CA ALA A 61 10.75 -0.99 -12.24
C ALA A 61 11.87 0.04 -12.08
N SER A 62 12.96 -0.14 -12.80
CA SER A 62 14.03 0.86 -12.88
C SER A 62 14.55 1.01 -14.31
N HIS A 63 15.10 2.18 -14.60
CA HIS A 63 15.81 2.46 -15.83
C HIS A 63 17.18 3.09 -15.53
N ASP A 64 18.09 2.99 -16.47
CA ASP A 64 19.41 3.58 -16.36
C ASP A 64 19.40 5.10 -16.66
N LYS A 65 20.58 5.71 -16.68
CA LYS A 65 20.77 7.15 -16.98
C LYS A 65 20.34 7.56 -18.40
N ASP A 66 20.21 6.58 -19.30
CA ASP A 66 19.84 6.79 -20.71
C ASP A 66 18.34 6.48 -20.93
N ASP A 67 17.55 6.41 -19.86
CA ASP A 67 16.11 6.08 -19.86
C ASP A 67 15.78 4.71 -20.46
N VAL A 68 16.67 3.72 -20.31
CA VAL A 68 16.44 2.35 -20.75
C VAL A 68 16.11 1.48 -19.56
N PHE A 69 14.97 0.78 -19.57
CA PHE A 69 14.62 -0.15 -18.51
C PHE A 69 15.69 -1.23 -18.33
N ASN A 70 16.14 -1.41 -17.11
CA ASN A 70 17.12 -2.42 -16.71
C ASN A 70 16.56 -3.39 -15.65
N TYR A 71 15.33 -3.16 -15.17
CA TYR A 71 14.63 -4.04 -14.25
C TYR A 71 13.11 -3.81 -14.31
N GLY A 72 12.37 -4.92 -14.15
CA GLY A 72 10.94 -4.95 -13.89
C GLY A 72 10.61 -6.21 -13.11
N ASN A 73 9.92 -6.10 -11.97
CA ASN A 73 9.50 -7.28 -11.23
C ASN A 73 8.20 -7.90 -11.82
N LYS A 74 7.77 -9.03 -11.29
CA LYS A 74 6.58 -9.77 -11.76
C LYS A 74 5.37 -8.88 -11.96
N ALA A 75 5.03 -8.05 -10.98
CA ALA A 75 3.88 -7.16 -11.07
C ALA A 75 4.06 -6.08 -12.16
N ALA A 76 5.27 -5.52 -12.31
CA ALA A 76 5.55 -4.58 -13.39
C ALA A 76 5.42 -5.24 -14.76
N LEU A 77 6.06 -6.39 -14.99
CA LEU A 77 5.98 -7.12 -16.26
C LEU A 77 4.53 -7.46 -16.63
N ALA A 78 3.74 -7.93 -15.67
CA ALA A 78 2.32 -8.24 -15.87
C ALA A 78 1.49 -7.00 -16.23
N LEU A 79 1.77 -5.85 -15.63
CA LEU A 79 1.05 -4.61 -15.87
C LEU A 79 1.34 -4.03 -17.26
N TRP A 80 2.61 -4.05 -17.70
CA TRP A 80 3.00 -3.61 -19.05
C TRP A 80 2.80 -4.68 -20.11
N GLU A 81 2.39 -5.91 -19.71
CA GLU A 81 2.08 -7.03 -20.61
C GLU A 81 3.28 -7.40 -21.51
N LEU A 82 4.47 -7.41 -20.91
CA LEU A 82 5.72 -7.71 -21.58
C LEU A 82 6.50 -8.78 -20.81
N PRO A 83 7.13 -9.74 -21.52
CA PRO A 83 8.12 -10.61 -20.90
C PRO A 83 9.39 -9.82 -20.54
N TRP A 84 10.22 -10.39 -19.68
CA TRP A 84 11.45 -9.77 -19.21
C TRP A 84 12.35 -9.29 -20.33
N GLU A 85 12.55 -10.14 -21.34
CA GLU A 85 13.48 -9.91 -22.46
C GLU A 85 13.06 -8.73 -23.35
N GLU A 86 11.76 -8.40 -23.37
CA GLU A 86 11.23 -7.28 -24.13
C GLU A 86 11.13 -6.01 -23.28
N PHE A 87 10.86 -6.16 -21.97
CA PHE A 87 10.77 -5.03 -21.04
C PHE A 87 12.16 -4.43 -20.75
N VAL A 88 13.13 -5.28 -20.42
CA VAL A 88 14.53 -4.85 -20.19
C VAL A 88 15.18 -4.53 -21.51
N GLY A 89 15.74 -3.34 -21.62
CA GLY A 89 16.28 -2.77 -22.87
C GLY A 89 15.30 -1.86 -23.63
N MET A 90 14.02 -1.83 -23.25
CA MET A 90 13.05 -0.90 -23.83
C MET A 90 13.28 0.53 -23.30
N LYS A 91 13.11 1.53 -24.15
CA LYS A 91 13.06 2.94 -23.69
C LYS A 91 11.88 3.16 -22.77
N SER A 92 12.10 3.78 -21.61
CA SER A 92 11.05 4.02 -20.61
C SER A 92 9.96 4.99 -21.10
N THR A 93 10.21 5.78 -22.15
CA THR A 93 9.20 6.60 -22.84
C THR A 93 8.05 5.76 -23.38
N LYS A 94 8.33 4.52 -23.81
CA LYS A 94 7.32 3.58 -24.34
C LYS A 94 6.36 3.04 -23.27
N SER A 95 6.63 3.28 -21.98
CA SER A 95 5.73 2.92 -20.89
C SER A 95 4.52 3.86 -20.76
N ALA A 96 4.44 4.88 -21.60
CA ALA A 96 3.33 5.82 -21.68
C ALA A 96 2.98 6.07 -23.14
N ASP A 97 1.81 6.62 -23.43
CA ASP A 97 1.37 6.91 -24.78
C ASP A 97 2.35 7.89 -25.45
N GLU A 98 3.13 7.41 -26.42
CA GLU A 98 4.11 8.22 -27.16
C GLU A 98 3.42 9.29 -28.04
N GLY A 99 2.16 9.07 -28.42
CA GLY A 99 1.35 10.02 -29.19
C GLY A 99 0.73 11.14 -28.35
N ASP A 100 0.70 10.99 -27.03
CA ASP A 100 0.16 11.98 -26.10
C ASP A 100 1.29 12.87 -25.54
N SER A 101 1.47 14.03 -26.17
CA SER A 101 2.49 14.99 -25.77
C SER A 101 2.33 15.52 -24.34
N ALA A 102 1.11 15.59 -23.81
CA ALA A 102 0.84 16.03 -22.44
C ALA A 102 1.33 14.99 -21.44
N THR A 103 0.98 13.72 -21.63
CA THR A 103 1.45 12.60 -20.80
C THR A 103 2.98 12.46 -20.85
N GLN A 104 3.61 12.66 -22.02
CA GLN A 104 5.07 12.63 -22.13
C GLN A 104 5.73 13.82 -21.42
N ALA A 105 5.15 15.03 -21.49
CA ALA A 105 5.65 16.21 -20.80
C ALA A 105 5.54 16.06 -19.28
N GLU A 106 4.39 15.57 -18.77
CA GLU A 106 4.18 15.27 -17.35
C GLU A 106 5.21 14.26 -16.84
N ARG A 107 5.39 13.16 -17.59
CA ARG A 107 6.38 12.14 -17.25
C ARG A 107 7.79 12.73 -17.19
N ARG A 108 8.16 13.59 -18.14
CA ARG A 108 9.47 14.23 -18.19
C ARG A 108 9.68 15.15 -16.98
N ALA A 109 8.70 16.00 -16.67
CA ALA A 109 8.74 16.88 -15.51
C ALA A 109 8.91 16.09 -14.20
N LEU A 110 8.22 14.95 -14.05
CA LEU A 110 8.39 14.04 -12.93
C LEU A 110 9.82 13.53 -12.79
N LEU A 111 10.41 13.03 -13.88
CA LEU A 111 11.77 12.48 -13.87
C LEU A 111 12.81 13.56 -13.55
N ASP A 112 12.61 14.77 -14.06
CA ASP A 112 13.49 15.90 -13.77
C ASP A 112 13.35 16.35 -12.31
N GLN A 113 12.12 16.38 -11.75
CA GLN A 113 11.88 16.66 -10.35
C GLN A 113 12.49 15.56 -9.44
N ALA A 114 12.30 14.28 -9.77
CA ALA A 114 12.90 13.18 -9.02
C ALA A 114 14.42 13.23 -9.07
N ALA A 115 15.00 13.71 -10.16
CA ALA A 115 16.45 13.90 -10.29
C ALA A 115 16.97 15.04 -9.39
N SER A 116 16.19 16.13 -9.25
CA SER A 116 16.50 17.27 -8.36
C SER A 116 16.34 16.91 -6.89
N ASP A 117 15.17 16.39 -6.53
CA ASP A 117 14.77 16.21 -5.12
C ASP A 117 15.26 14.86 -4.55
N GLY A 118 15.65 13.95 -5.43
CA GLY A 118 16.12 12.61 -5.09
C GLY A 118 15.01 11.59 -4.87
N VAL A 119 13.81 12.02 -4.46
CA VAL A 119 12.61 11.18 -4.28
C VAL A 119 11.34 12.01 -4.42
N ILE A 120 10.31 11.39 -5.03
CA ILE A 120 8.94 11.89 -5.06
C ILE A 120 8.04 10.80 -4.47
N LYS A 121 7.18 11.16 -3.53
CA LYS A 121 6.14 10.29 -2.95
C LYS A 121 4.76 10.72 -3.48
N ASN A 122 3.81 9.79 -3.42
CA ASN A 122 2.40 10.01 -3.80
C ASN A 122 2.22 10.46 -5.26
N TYR A 123 3.12 10.01 -6.14
CA TYR A 123 3.00 10.29 -7.56
C TYR A 123 1.80 9.55 -8.15
N THR A 124 1.07 10.24 -9.01
CA THR A 124 -0.01 9.68 -9.83
C THR A 124 0.25 10.05 -11.29
N GLY A 125 0.09 9.09 -12.21
CA GLY A 125 0.31 9.35 -13.63
C GLY A 125 -0.21 8.23 -14.52
N VAL A 126 -0.60 8.60 -15.75
CA VAL A 126 -1.13 7.64 -16.73
C VAL A 126 0.01 6.93 -17.45
N ARG A 127 -0.17 5.62 -17.64
CA ARG A 127 0.75 4.75 -18.38
C ARG A 127 -0.05 3.88 -19.34
N MET A 128 0.67 3.23 -20.25
CA MET A 128 0.09 2.36 -21.27
C MET A 128 0.90 1.06 -21.38
N SER A 129 0.19 -0.07 -21.46
CA SER A 129 0.80 -1.38 -21.72
C SER A 129 1.20 -1.55 -23.18
N SER A 130 1.89 -2.63 -23.49
CA SER A 130 2.30 -2.98 -24.86
C SER A 130 1.10 -3.25 -25.78
N THR A 131 -0.04 -3.62 -25.24
CA THR A 131 -1.29 -3.86 -25.98
C THR A 131 -2.16 -2.61 -26.13
N GLY A 132 -1.73 -1.47 -25.58
CA GLY A 132 -2.46 -0.20 -25.62
C GLY A 132 -3.44 0.02 -24.45
N ALA A 133 -3.52 -0.90 -23.50
CA ALA A 133 -4.36 -0.73 -22.32
C ALA A 133 -3.82 0.39 -21.44
N LYS A 134 -4.64 1.42 -21.18
CA LYS A 134 -4.27 2.56 -20.33
C LYS A 134 -4.60 2.28 -18.87
N PHE A 135 -3.72 2.74 -18.00
CA PHE A 135 -3.91 2.65 -16.56
C PHE A 135 -3.27 3.86 -15.86
N ARG A 136 -3.88 4.28 -14.77
CA ARG A 136 -3.35 5.32 -13.88
C ARG A 136 -2.67 4.65 -12.68
N ILE A 137 -1.37 4.93 -12.52
CA ILE A 137 -0.62 4.57 -11.32
C ILE A 137 -1.03 5.53 -10.21
N GLU A 138 -1.24 5.01 -9.00
CA GLU A 138 -1.56 5.81 -7.80
C GLU A 138 -0.53 5.61 -6.70
N ASN A 139 -0.29 6.68 -5.94
CA ASN A 139 0.56 6.68 -4.75
C ASN A 139 1.98 6.13 -4.96
N ALA A 140 2.52 6.28 -6.18
CA ALA A 140 3.85 5.78 -6.48
C ALA A 140 4.94 6.57 -5.76
N THR A 141 6.02 5.86 -5.43
CA THR A 141 7.29 6.46 -5.02
C THR A 141 8.28 6.32 -6.16
N VAL A 142 8.81 7.44 -6.64
CA VAL A 142 9.87 7.52 -7.65
C VAL A 142 11.13 8.03 -6.98
N TRP A 143 12.26 7.36 -7.18
CA TRP A 143 13.52 7.79 -6.57
C TRP A 143 14.70 7.67 -7.51
N THR A 144 15.70 8.51 -7.26
CA THR A 144 16.98 8.49 -7.99
C THR A 144 17.91 7.45 -7.40
N MET A 145 18.46 6.60 -8.23
CA MET A 145 19.51 5.67 -7.90
C MET A 145 20.88 6.33 -8.12
N ASN A 146 21.78 6.11 -7.17
CA ASN A 146 23.14 6.63 -7.23
C ASN A 146 24.10 5.49 -6.92
N ASP A 147 25.28 5.53 -7.51
CA ASP A 147 26.41 4.67 -7.15
C ASP A 147 27.06 5.11 -5.82
N SER A 148 28.08 4.38 -5.40
CA SER A 148 28.83 4.67 -4.17
C SER A 148 29.58 6.01 -4.20
N SER A 149 29.80 6.60 -5.38
CA SER A 149 30.39 7.93 -5.56
C SER A 149 29.36 9.07 -5.47
N GLY A 150 28.06 8.73 -5.42
CA GLY A 150 26.96 9.69 -5.45
C GLY A 150 26.51 10.06 -6.87
N THR A 151 27.10 9.47 -7.92
CA THR A 151 26.73 9.73 -9.30
C THR A 151 25.41 9.03 -9.62
N LYS A 152 24.48 9.75 -10.28
CA LYS A 152 23.20 9.18 -10.72
C LYS A 152 23.43 8.05 -11.71
N THR A 153 22.89 6.87 -11.42
CA THR A 153 22.93 5.68 -12.28
C THR A 153 21.61 5.41 -12.96
N GLY A 154 20.50 5.97 -12.44
CA GLY A 154 19.17 5.75 -12.98
C GLY A 154 18.09 6.30 -12.07
N GLN A 155 16.86 5.85 -12.30
CA GLN A 155 15.71 6.09 -11.45
C GLN A 155 14.87 4.82 -11.34
N ALA A 156 14.15 4.71 -10.24
CA ALA A 156 13.26 3.59 -10.01
C ALA A 156 11.90 4.07 -9.48
N VAL A 157 10.90 3.22 -9.64
CA VAL A 157 9.53 3.44 -9.18
C VAL A 157 9.02 2.21 -8.45
N ARG A 158 8.25 2.43 -7.37
CA ARG A 158 7.42 1.40 -6.74
C ARG A 158 6.00 1.92 -6.58
N PHE A 159 5.02 1.04 -6.76
CA PHE A 159 3.59 1.28 -6.48
C PHE A 159 2.87 -0.06 -6.35
N ASP A 160 1.74 -0.06 -5.68
CA ASP A 160 0.96 -1.27 -5.42
C ASP A 160 -0.51 -1.14 -5.85
N ARG A 161 -0.88 0.02 -6.42
CA ARG A 161 -2.24 0.33 -6.83
C ARG A 161 -2.29 0.99 -8.20
N VAL A 162 -3.22 0.56 -9.03
CA VAL A 162 -3.55 1.20 -10.31
C VAL A 162 -5.07 1.23 -10.52
N ILE A 163 -5.51 2.16 -11.36
CA ILE A 163 -6.86 2.18 -11.92
C ILE A 163 -6.72 1.93 -13.41
N ARG A 164 -7.37 0.89 -13.92
CA ARG A 164 -7.51 0.70 -15.37
C ARG A 164 -8.42 1.77 -15.92
N LEU A 165 -8.05 2.33 -17.06
CA LEU A 165 -8.86 3.36 -17.71
C LEU A 165 -9.67 2.73 -18.82
N ASN A 166 -10.92 3.19 -18.95
CA ASN A 166 -11.78 2.86 -20.08
C ASN A 166 -11.32 3.60 -21.35
N ASP A 167 -11.84 3.23 -22.51
CA ASP A 167 -11.48 3.84 -23.79
C ASP A 167 -11.79 5.35 -23.85
N ASP A 168 -12.77 5.82 -23.09
CA ASP A 168 -13.12 7.23 -22.95
C ASP A 168 -12.25 7.97 -21.92
N GLY A 169 -11.29 7.29 -21.30
CA GLY A 169 -10.40 7.85 -20.29
C GLY A 169 -10.99 7.91 -18.88
N SER A 170 -12.23 7.46 -18.68
CA SER A 170 -12.84 7.37 -17.34
C SER A 170 -12.23 6.23 -16.53
N ASP A 171 -12.41 6.31 -15.21
CA ASP A 171 -11.93 5.30 -14.28
C ASP A 171 -12.71 3.99 -14.45
N GLY A 172 -11.97 2.91 -14.60
CA GLY A 172 -12.47 1.54 -14.63
C GLY A 172 -12.07 0.77 -13.36
N ASP A 173 -11.67 -0.49 -13.53
CA ASP A 173 -11.34 -1.37 -12.42
C ASP A 173 -10.11 -0.91 -11.64
N VAL A 174 -10.25 -0.86 -10.32
CA VAL A 174 -9.11 -0.73 -9.39
C VAL A 174 -8.42 -2.07 -9.26
N ARG A 175 -7.09 -2.07 -9.27
CA ARG A 175 -6.25 -3.25 -9.03
C ARG A 175 -5.18 -2.93 -7.99
N VAL A 176 -4.90 -3.91 -7.14
CA VAL A 176 -3.82 -3.88 -6.16
C VAL A 176 -2.94 -5.10 -6.31
N VAL A 177 -1.71 -5.04 -5.83
CA VAL A 177 -0.79 -6.18 -5.88
C VAL A 177 -0.94 -7.01 -4.59
N ASP A 178 -1.16 -8.32 -4.75
CA ASP A 178 -1.23 -9.27 -3.64
C ASP A 178 0.17 -9.66 -3.10
N GLU A 179 0.20 -10.49 -2.06
CA GLU A 179 1.42 -10.98 -1.40
C GLU A 179 2.34 -11.78 -2.35
N GLU A 180 1.79 -12.38 -3.40
CA GLU A 180 2.50 -13.14 -4.43
C GLU A 180 2.94 -12.30 -5.65
N GLY A 181 2.67 -10.99 -5.63
CA GLY A 181 3.01 -10.08 -6.73
C GLY A 181 2.05 -10.14 -7.92
N ASN A 182 0.78 -10.54 -7.73
CA ASN A 182 -0.23 -10.54 -8.78
C ASN A 182 -1.18 -9.34 -8.64
N TRP A 183 -1.70 -8.85 -9.77
CA TRP A 183 -2.74 -7.83 -9.79
C TRP A 183 -4.12 -8.46 -9.54
N VAL A 184 -4.74 -8.07 -8.44
CA VAL A 184 -6.06 -8.56 -8.00
C VAL A 184 -7.02 -7.38 -7.77
N ALA A 185 -8.31 -7.66 -7.67
CA ALA A 185 -9.25 -6.67 -7.16
C ALA A 185 -8.88 -6.32 -5.70
N PRO A 186 -9.03 -5.06 -5.27
CA PRO A 186 -8.81 -4.72 -3.87
C PRO A 186 -9.75 -5.56 -2.98
N PRO A 187 -9.30 -5.92 -1.76
CA PRO A 187 -10.19 -6.59 -0.81
C PRO A 187 -11.43 -5.73 -0.59
N VAL A 188 -12.59 -6.37 -0.57
CA VAL A 188 -13.82 -5.70 -0.16
C VAL A 188 -13.64 -5.35 1.32
N VAL A 189 -13.37 -4.09 1.60
CA VAL A 189 -13.47 -3.57 2.96
C VAL A 189 -14.97 -3.47 3.22
N GLU A 190 -15.53 -4.42 3.96
CA GLU A 190 -16.86 -4.22 4.52
C GLU A 190 -16.77 -2.90 5.30
N GLU A 191 -17.54 -1.91 4.88
CA GLU A 191 -17.67 -0.69 5.68
C GLU A 191 -18.07 -1.12 7.08
N PRO A 192 -17.37 -0.63 8.13
CA PRO A 192 -17.79 -0.93 9.48
C PRO A 192 -19.28 -0.59 9.56
N PRO A 193 -20.10 -1.42 10.22
CA PRO A 193 -21.54 -1.21 10.30
C PRO A 193 -21.78 0.25 10.69
N GLN A 194 -22.51 0.96 9.84
CA GLN A 194 -22.82 2.37 10.10
C GLN A 194 -23.51 2.42 11.46
N ILE A 195 -22.82 2.99 12.44
CA ILE A 195 -23.38 3.20 13.76
C ILE A 195 -24.45 4.26 13.58
N ASP A 196 -25.68 3.93 13.90
CA ASP A 196 -26.75 4.94 13.97
C ASP A 196 -26.44 5.85 15.17
N GLU A 197 -25.70 6.91 14.90
CA GLU A 197 -25.32 7.89 15.93
C GLU A 197 -26.55 8.47 16.66
N SER A 198 -27.71 8.54 15.98
CA SER A 198 -28.94 9.05 16.59
C SER A 198 -29.43 8.08 17.66
N ALA A 199 -29.45 6.78 17.36
CA ALA A 199 -29.84 5.74 18.32
C ALA A 199 -28.83 5.65 19.48
N VAL A 200 -27.54 5.79 19.21
CA VAL A 200 -26.52 5.81 20.26
C VAL A 200 -26.68 7.02 21.18
N ARG A 201 -26.89 8.21 20.62
CA ARG A 201 -27.14 9.45 21.42
C ARG A 201 -28.41 9.37 22.27
N GLU A 202 -29.47 8.77 21.74
CA GLU A 202 -30.69 8.50 22.50
C GLU A 202 -30.41 7.54 23.67
N ARG A 203 -29.67 6.47 23.43
CA ARG A 203 -29.26 5.52 24.45
C ARG A 203 -28.38 6.13 25.55
N ILE A 204 -27.43 7.01 25.16
CA ILE A 204 -26.60 7.77 26.09
C ILE A 204 -27.49 8.65 27.00
N THR A 205 -28.49 9.31 26.41
CA THR A 205 -29.43 10.16 27.17
C THR A 205 -30.25 9.35 28.20
N GLU A 206 -30.75 8.18 27.80
CA GLU A 206 -31.46 7.28 28.68
C GLU A 206 -30.58 6.77 29.84
N LEU A 207 -29.35 6.32 29.52
CA LEU A 207 -28.42 5.81 30.52
C LEU A 207 -27.97 6.90 31.48
N THR A 208 -27.76 8.13 30.98
CA THR A 208 -27.44 9.29 31.84
C THR A 208 -28.54 9.55 32.84
N ALA A 209 -29.80 9.57 32.40
CA ALA A 209 -30.95 9.73 33.29
C ALA A 209 -31.05 8.60 34.30
N ALA A 210 -30.80 7.36 33.92
CA ALA A 210 -30.80 6.19 34.81
C ALA A 210 -29.68 6.26 35.86
N VAL A 211 -28.48 6.70 35.48
CA VAL A 211 -27.35 6.92 36.40
C VAL A 211 -27.71 7.98 37.44
N ASP A 212 -28.29 9.10 36.99
CA ASP A 212 -28.70 10.20 37.90
C ASP A 212 -29.79 9.74 38.89
N ALA A 213 -30.81 9.03 38.40
CA ALA A 213 -31.88 8.49 39.24
C ALA A 213 -31.31 7.49 40.28
N GLN A 214 -30.42 6.59 39.87
CA GLN A 214 -29.80 5.63 40.76
C GLN A 214 -28.87 6.28 41.80
N ALA A 215 -28.19 7.37 41.41
CA ALA A 215 -27.37 8.15 42.33
C ALA A 215 -28.21 8.82 43.44
N VAL A 216 -29.43 9.25 43.11
CA VAL A 216 -30.39 9.78 44.09
C VAL A 216 -30.82 8.68 45.07
N VAL A 217 -31.11 7.46 44.60
CA VAL A 217 -31.42 6.31 45.44
C VAL A 217 -30.31 6.01 46.43
N VAL A 218 -29.06 5.92 45.95
CA VAL A 218 -27.91 5.67 46.84
C VAL A 218 -27.74 6.77 47.88
N ARG A 219 -27.97 8.03 47.52
CA ARG A 219 -27.93 9.15 48.46
C ARG A 219 -29.05 9.05 49.50
N GLY A 220 -30.28 8.81 49.08
CA GLY A 220 -31.42 8.71 49.96
C GLY A 220 -31.24 7.58 51.02
N LEU A 221 -30.68 6.43 50.62
CA LEU A 221 -30.37 5.35 51.56
C LEU A 221 -29.34 5.78 52.63
N LYS A 222 -28.32 6.50 52.23
CA LYS A 222 -27.29 7.02 53.15
C LYS A 222 -27.80 8.13 54.06
N ASP A 223 -28.60 9.03 53.53
CA ASP A 223 -29.25 10.11 54.30
C ASP A 223 -30.25 9.51 55.32
N GLY A 224 -30.84 8.36 55.01
CA GLY A 224 -31.67 7.57 55.93
C GLY A 224 -30.89 6.82 57.03
N GLY A 225 -29.55 6.99 57.07
CA GLY A 225 -28.68 6.45 58.10
C GLY A 225 -28.04 5.09 57.78
N LEU A 226 -28.24 4.55 56.56
CA LEU A 226 -27.57 3.34 56.11
C LEU A 226 -26.14 3.61 55.71
N THR A 227 -25.26 2.62 55.88
CA THR A 227 -23.82 2.71 55.58
C THR A 227 -23.45 1.84 54.38
N ASN A 228 -22.25 1.98 53.89
CA ASN A 228 -21.73 1.10 52.83
C ASN A 228 -21.61 -0.38 53.24
N ALA A 229 -21.80 -0.70 54.52
CA ALA A 229 -21.81 -2.08 55.00
C ALA A 229 -23.18 -2.75 54.82
N ASP A 230 -24.24 -1.96 54.67
CA ASP A 230 -25.61 -2.46 54.54
C ASP A 230 -25.88 -3.00 53.12
N ASP A 231 -26.59 -4.12 53.03
CA ASP A 231 -26.78 -4.84 51.76
C ASP A 231 -27.64 -4.06 50.77
N GLU A 232 -28.56 -3.25 51.26
CA GLU A 232 -29.36 -2.34 50.41
C GLU A 232 -28.48 -1.30 49.72
N VAL A 233 -27.53 -0.69 50.45
CA VAL A 233 -26.57 0.27 49.90
C VAL A 233 -25.59 -0.40 48.91
N LYS A 234 -25.09 -1.58 49.26
CA LYS A 234 -24.22 -2.36 48.37
C LYS A 234 -24.89 -2.69 47.01
N THR A 235 -26.16 -3.12 47.09
CA THR A 235 -26.98 -3.44 45.93
C THR A 235 -27.19 -2.18 45.04
N ALA A 236 -27.58 -1.07 45.65
CA ALA A 236 -27.83 0.17 44.96
C ALA A 236 -26.54 0.73 44.31
N VAL A 237 -25.40 0.63 44.99
CA VAL A 237 -24.08 1.04 44.44
C VAL A 237 -23.67 0.14 43.30
N LYS A 238 -23.89 -1.18 43.38
CA LYS A 238 -23.58 -2.08 42.27
C LYS A 238 -24.35 -1.70 41.00
N ILE A 239 -25.65 -1.48 41.09
CA ILE A 239 -26.50 -1.05 39.97
C ILE A 239 -25.96 0.28 39.37
N LEU A 240 -25.57 1.22 40.25
CA LEU A 240 -24.99 2.49 39.77
C LEU A 240 -23.69 2.30 39.00
N LEU A 241 -22.83 1.40 39.44
CA LEU A 241 -21.55 1.10 38.73
C LEU A 241 -21.79 0.40 37.40
N ASP A 242 -22.74 -0.53 37.36
CA ASP A 242 -23.11 -1.25 36.13
C ASP A 242 -23.66 -0.27 35.09
N LEU A 243 -24.58 0.64 35.49
CA LEU A 243 -25.11 1.70 34.61
C LEU A 243 -24.02 2.65 34.10
N LYS A 244 -23.05 3.04 34.92
CA LYS A 244 -21.93 3.88 34.53
C LYS A 244 -21.01 3.17 33.53
N SER A 245 -20.82 1.87 33.70
CA SER A 245 -20.04 1.07 32.75
C SER A 245 -20.72 0.97 31.39
N GLU A 246 -22.06 0.77 31.37
CA GLU A 246 -22.85 0.76 30.16
C GLU A 246 -22.79 2.13 29.44
N LEU A 247 -22.96 3.22 30.20
CA LEU A 247 -22.86 4.59 29.65
C LEU A 247 -21.51 4.83 28.99
N SER A 248 -20.41 4.50 29.66
CA SER A 248 -19.07 4.67 29.13
C SER A 248 -18.84 3.86 27.85
N ASN A 249 -19.42 2.65 27.77
CA ASN A 249 -19.33 1.81 26.56
C ASN A 249 -20.13 2.39 25.39
N GLU A 250 -21.27 3.05 25.66
CA GLU A 250 -22.06 3.71 24.60
C GLU A 250 -21.36 5.00 24.12
N GLU A 251 -20.79 5.79 25.02
CA GLU A 251 -20.04 7.02 24.68
C GLU A 251 -18.84 6.68 23.76
N ALA A 252 -18.12 5.60 24.06
CA ALA A 252 -16.97 5.16 23.26
C ALA A 252 -17.31 4.71 21.80
N LYS A 253 -18.61 4.63 21.45
CA LYS A 253 -19.02 4.29 20.07
C LYS A 253 -19.08 5.52 19.15
N ILE A 254 -19.09 6.73 19.71
CA ILE A 254 -19.24 7.99 18.96
C ILE A 254 -18.09 8.97 19.17
N ASP A 255 -17.09 8.62 20.00
CA ASP A 255 -15.80 9.30 20.10
C ASP A 255 -14.82 8.77 19.04
#